data_4463e95accc036344d4d7590c99527ed
#
_entry.id   4463e95accc036344d4d7590c99527ed
#
_cell.length_a   1.000
_cell.length_b   1.000
_cell.length_c   1.000
_cell.angle_alpha   90.00
_cell.angle_beta   90.00
_cell.angle_gamma   90.00
#
_symmetry.space_group_name_H-M   'P 1'
#
loop_
_entity.id
_entity.type
_entity.pdbx_description
1 polymer ?
#
loop_
_entity_poly.entity_id
_entity_poly.type
_entity_poly.pdbx_seq_one_letter_code
_entity_poly.pdbx_strand_id
1 'polypeptide(L)'
;MNILFITPYLPSENSGHAGAQLIYRNVVGLSEYNKITIASFIDVNEKDSLDNLASYGIDAYTISYPRNQKSPSGKINSVFRNIKPVFSYIKGEEPFFIAKYNKQGMSDLISKLLNSNSFDLVQVEYNVMHHYAHLFANIKSLIVFHDVSTKMYESGSLIGKKSNKRSFELAKKIESNIANKFDSVVTLTKEDKSYLIKLGCNKKIHIIPPQIKYIEKTLQDKIPNSICFVGSFNREPNINAVEIIIDSILPHINKEITLSIVGKDMPTKLASKINNLDRVNYLGFIND
;
A
#
# COMPACT_ATOMS: atom_id res chain seq x y z
N MET A 1 10.79 -23.15 -7.41
CA MET A 1 11.33 -21.98 -8.12
C MET A 1 12.09 -21.11 -7.14
N ASN A 2 13.11 -20.36 -7.62
CA ASN A 2 13.76 -19.30 -6.85
C ASN A 2 13.12 -17.96 -7.26
N ILE A 3 12.47 -17.28 -6.31
CA ILE A 3 11.70 -16.07 -6.60
C ILE A 3 12.28 -14.89 -5.82
N LEU A 4 12.61 -13.81 -6.52
CA LEU A 4 12.98 -12.53 -5.91
C LEU A 4 11.76 -11.62 -5.81
N PHE A 5 11.38 -11.25 -4.59
CA PHE A 5 10.37 -10.20 -4.35
C PHE A 5 11.06 -8.85 -4.13
N ILE A 6 10.58 -7.81 -4.81
CA ILE A 6 11.03 -6.43 -4.63
C ILE A 6 9.85 -5.63 -4.11
N THR A 7 9.93 -5.12 -2.88
CA THR A 7 8.78 -4.52 -2.18
C THR A 7 9.10 -3.15 -1.54
N PRO A 8 8.13 -2.21 -1.48
CA PRO A 8 8.34 -0.92 -0.81
C PRO A 8 8.17 -0.99 0.71
N TYR A 9 7.63 -2.10 1.24
CA TYR A 9 7.37 -2.33 2.66
C TYR A 9 7.85 -3.71 3.04
N LEU A 10 8.48 -3.86 4.21
CA LEU A 10 8.83 -5.18 4.71
C LEU A 10 7.53 -5.98 4.97
N PRO A 11 7.38 -7.18 4.38
CA PRO A 11 6.22 -8.03 4.65
C PRO A 11 6.14 -8.40 6.13
N SER A 12 4.98 -8.21 6.74
CA SER A 12 4.77 -8.50 8.16
C SER A 12 3.30 -8.72 8.45
N GLU A 13 2.99 -9.73 9.26
CA GLU A 13 1.63 -10.03 9.71
C GLU A 13 1.05 -8.88 10.55
N ASN A 14 1.88 -8.31 11.43
CA ASN A 14 1.47 -7.28 12.37
C ASN A 14 1.72 -5.85 11.84
N SER A 15 1.96 -5.70 10.54
CA SER A 15 2.14 -4.38 9.95
C SER A 15 0.87 -3.54 10.05
N GLY A 16 1.01 -2.27 10.41
CA GLY A 16 -0.08 -1.30 10.28
C GLY A 16 -0.43 -0.94 8.83
N HIS A 17 0.19 -1.60 7.83
CA HIS A 17 0.01 -1.38 6.41
C HIS A 17 -0.59 -2.62 5.73
N ALA A 18 -1.85 -2.53 5.29
CA ALA A 18 -2.59 -3.67 4.71
C ALA A 18 -1.84 -4.35 3.55
N GLY A 19 -1.13 -3.58 2.73
CA GLY A 19 -0.34 -4.16 1.64
C GLY A 19 0.86 -4.96 2.12
N ALA A 20 1.54 -4.57 3.20
CA ALA A 20 2.61 -5.37 3.79
C ALA A 20 2.08 -6.69 4.36
N GLN A 21 0.88 -6.68 4.97
CA GLN A 21 0.20 -7.89 5.42
C GLN A 21 -0.19 -8.81 4.26
N LEU A 22 -0.68 -8.24 3.15
CA LEU A 22 -1.01 -9.01 1.96
C LEU A 22 0.23 -9.69 1.36
N ILE A 23 1.32 -8.92 1.20
CA ILE A 23 2.59 -9.47 0.70
C ILE A 23 3.10 -10.57 1.64
N TYR A 24 3.01 -10.37 2.97
CA TYR A 24 3.40 -11.38 3.96
C TYR A 24 2.68 -12.71 3.75
N ARG A 25 1.35 -12.67 3.64
CA ARG A 25 0.55 -13.89 3.40
C ARG A 25 0.95 -14.58 2.10
N ASN A 26 1.20 -13.80 1.05
CA ASN A 26 1.60 -14.33 -0.25
C ASN A 26 2.99 -15.00 -0.17
N VAL A 27 3.99 -14.33 0.42
CA VAL A 27 5.36 -14.89 0.48
C VAL A 27 5.45 -16.10 1.41
N VAL A 28 4.72 -16.11 2.54
CA VAL A 28 4.64 -17.25 3.44
C VAL A 28 3.96 -18.45 2.73
N GLY A 29 2.82 -18.25 2.09
CA GLY A 29 2.16 -19.33 1.36
C GLY A 29 2.99 -19.87 0.18
N LEU A 30 3.72 -18.99 -0.52
CA LEU A 30 4.60 -19.40 -1.62
C LEU A 30 5.88 -20.09 -1.13
N SER A 31 6.38 -19.78 0.07
CA SER A 31 7.60 -20.39 0.62
C SER A 31 7.48 -21.88 0.89
N GLU A 32 6.26 -22.40 1.03
CA GLU A 32 6.02 -23.84 1.16
C GLU A 32 6.55 -24.66 -0.03
N TYR A 33 6.58 -24.06 -1.23
CA TYR A 33 6.94 -24.75 -2.47
C TYR A 33 8.06 -24.08 -3.26
N ASN A 34 8.55 -22.92 -2.80
CA ASN A 34 9.52 -22.11 -3.50
C ASN A 34 10.56 -21.53 -2.55
N LYS A 35 11.76 -21.29 -3.06
CA LYS A 35 12.76 -20.50 -2.35
C LYS A 35 12.45 -19.01 -2.58
N ILE A 36 12.21 -18.27 -1.50
CA ILE A 36 11.83 -16.86 -1.55
C ILE A 36 12.98 -15.99 -1.03
N THR A 37 13.36 -15.01 -1.82
CA THR A 37 14.27 -13.94 -1.40
C THR A 37 13.54 -12.60 -1.53
N ILE A 38 13.68 -11.72 -0.54
CA ILE A 38 13.01 -10.42 -0.51
C ILE A 38 14.06 -9.30 -0.51
N ALA A 39 13.91 -8.31 -1.39
CA ALA A 39 14.57 -7.02 -1.34
C ALA A 39 13.54 -5.96 -0.94
N SER A 40 13.67 -5.35 0.22
CA SER A 40 12.67 -4.44 0.77
C SER A 40 13.27 -3.17 1.37
N PHE A 41 12.47 -2.10 1.40
CA PHE A 41 12.72 -1.01 2.33
C PHE A 41 12.21 -1.37 3.73
N ILE A 42 12.94 -0.93 4.76
CA ILE A 42 12.59 -1.17 6.16
C ILE A 42 12.53 0.14 6.95
N ASP A 43 11.52 0.31 7.79
CA ASP A 43 11.48 1.36 8.83
C ASP A 43 12.12 0.86 10.13
N VAL A 44 12.50 1.79 11.00
CA VAL A 44 13.22 1.50 12.25
C VAL A 44 12.45 0.51 13.14
N ASN A 45 11.12 0.58 13.13
CA ASN A 45 10.24 -0.23 13.98
C ASN A 45 9.81 -1.57 13.37
N GLU A 46 10.38 -1.97 12.23
CA GLU A 46 9.99 -3.19 11.50
C GLU A 46 10.99 -4.34 11.64
N LYS A 47 12.04 -4.19 12.45
CA LYS A 47 13.15 -5.17 12.55
C LYS A 47 12.72 -6.55 13.02
N ASP A 48 11.80 -6.62 13.97
CA ASP A 48 11.30 -7.88 14.53
C ASP A 48 10.59 -8.75 13.47
N SER A 49 10.16 -8.14 12.37
CA SER A 49 9.54 -8.86 11.25
C SER A 49 10.54 -9.67 10.43
N LEU A 50 11.84 -9.40 10.53
CA LEU A 50 12.89 -10.16 9.84
C LEU A 50 13.01 -11.58 10.42
N ASP A 51 13.00 -11.72 11.74
CA ASP A 51 13.09 -13.02 12.42
C ASP A 51 11.86 -13.87 12.11
N ASN A 52 10.70 -13.25 12.01
CA ASN A 52 9.47 -13.94 11.62
C ASN A 52 9.55 -14.46 10.17
N LEU A 53 10.06 -13.70 9.21
CA LEU A 53 10.25 -14.18 7.84
C LEU A 53 11.29 -15.31 7.77
N ALA A 54 12.38 -15.19 8.52
CA ALA A 54 13.43 -16.21 8.59
C ALA A 54 12.90 -17.56 9.12
N SER A 55 11.92 -17.56 10.03
CA SER A 55 11.29 -18.79 10.54
C SER A 55 10.53 -19.58 9.46
N TYR A 56 10.16 -18.94 8.35
CA TYR A 56 9.59 -19.59 7.16
C TYR A 56 10.62 -19.91 6.07
N GLY A 57 11.92 -19.78 6.37
CA GLY A 57 13.00 -20.00 5.39
C GLY A 57 13.08 -18.91 4.30
N ILE A 58 12.54 -17.72 4.57
CA ILE A 58 12.54 -16.58 3.66
C ILE A 58 13.73 -15.68 3.94
N ASP A 59 14.60 -15.48 2.95
CA ASP A 59 15.75 -14.59 3.03
C ASP A 59 15.32 -13.14 2.75
N ALA A 60 15.37 -12.26 3.74
CA ALA A 60 14.98 -10.85 3.57
C ALA A 60 16.20 -9.91 3.71
N TYR A 61 16.47 -9.15 2.66
CA TYR A 61 17.52 -8.13 2.57
C TYR A 61 16.87 -6.75 2.52
N THR A 62 17.38 -5.82 3.32
CA THR A 62 16.67 -4.55 3.53
C THR A 62 17.55 -3.32 3.37
N ILE A 63 16.92 -2.22 2.92
CA ILE A 63 17.50 -0.88 2.89
C ILE A 63 16.71 0.02 3.84
N SER A 64 17.41 0.70 4.74
CA SER A 64 16.78 1.61 5.68
C SER A 64 16.04 2.75 4.95
N TYR A 65 14.76 2.88 5.23
CA TYR A 65 13.91 3.93 4.69
C TYR A 65 12.92 4.44 5.77
N PRO A 66 13.40 5.31 6.69
CA PRO A 66 12.57 5.86 7.75
C PRO A 66 11.39 6.66 7.18
N ARG A 67 10.15 6.28 7.54
CA ARG A 67 8.92 6.87 6.97
C ARG A 67 8.37 8.02 7.82
N ASN A 68 8.32 7.85 9.14
CA ASN A 68 7.65 8.77 10.07
C ASN A 68 8.65 9.45 11.00
N GLN A 69 9.49 10.34 10.47
CA GLN A 69 10.46 11.06 11.29
C GLN A 69 9.84 12.36 11.87
N LYS A 70 9.54 12.35 13.17
CA LYS A 70 9.02 13.53 13.89
C LYS A 70 10.12 14.46 14.38
N SER A 71 11.37 13.99 14.51
CA SER A 71 12.49 14.80 15.00
C SER A 71 12.93 15.87 13.99
N PRO A 72 13.48 17.03 14.45
CA PRO A 72 13.99 18.07 13.57
C PRO A 72 15.07 17.57 12.59
N SER A 73 16.04 16.79 13.07
CA SER A 73 17.08 16.17 12.24
C SER A 73 16.50 15.21 11.20
N GLY A 74 15.49 14.42 11.59
CA GLY A 74 14.80 13.52 10.68
C GLY A 74 14.04 14.24 9.58
N LYS A 75 13.46 15.40 9.87
CA LYS A 75 12.80 16.25 8.85
C LYS A 75 13.83 16.78 7.84
N ILE A 76 14.97 17.25 8.30
CA ILE A 76 16.07 17.72 7.43
C ILE A 76 16.57 16.57 6.53
N ASN A 77 16.84 15.40 7.09
CA ASN A 77 17.25 14.22 6.32
C ASN A 77 16.18 13.79 5.31
N SER A 78 14.91 13.95 5.65
CA SER A 78 13.80 13.68 4.73
C SER A 78 13.81 14.64 3.54
N VAL A 79 14.13 15.92 3.73
CA VAL A 79 14.26 16.90 2.64
C VAL A 79 15.36 16.48 1.68
N PHE A 80 16.58 16.23 2.17
CA PHE A 80 17.70 15.80 1.34
C PHE A 80 17.42 14.50 0.57
N ARG A 81 16.80 13.52 1.23
CA ARG A 81 16.41 12.26 0.61
C ARG A 81 15.40 12.42 -0.53
N ASN A 82 14.61 13.47 -0.50
CA ASN A 82 13.52 13.72 -1.43
C ASN A 82 13.84 14.79 -2.49
N ILE A 83 15.03 15.34 -2.53
CA ILE A 83 15.43 16.35 -3.53
C ILE A 83 15.23 15.80 -4.95
N LYS A 84 15.80 14.63 -5.29
CA LYS A 84 15.65 14.01 -6.61
C LYS A 84 14.17 13.75 -6.98
N PRO A 85 13.35 13.11 -6.11
CA PRO A 85 11.90 12.99 -6.32
C PRO A 85 11.17 14.30 -6.58
N VAL A 86 11.52 15.37 -5.87
CA VAL A 86 10.93 16.70 -6.07
C VAL A 86 11.29 17.24 -7.46
N PHE A 87 12.56 17.15 -7.87
CA PHE A 87 12.99 17.55 -9.20
C PHE A 87 12.30 16.75 -10.32
N SER A 88 12.17 15.42 -10.18
CA SER A 88 11.45 14.59 -11.14
C SER A 88 9.98 15.04 -11.28
N TYR A 89 9.32 15.34 -10.16
CA TYR A 89 7.96 15.88 -10.17
C TYR A 89 7.86 17.26 -10.83
N ILE A 90 8.81 18.17 -10.54
CA ILE A 90 8.86 19.52 -11.13
C ILE A 90 9.10 19.43 -12.64
N LYS A 91 9.98 18.57 -13.10
CA LYS A 91 10.24 18.31 -14.53
C LYS A 91 9.07 17.67 -15.25
N GLY A 92 8.07 17.13 -14.53
CA GLY A 92 6.94 16.45 -15.14
C GLY A 92 7.25 15.02 -15.62
N GLU A 93 8.22 14.37 -14.98
CA GLU A 93 8.62 13.00 -15.30
C GLU A 93 7.66 12.00 -14.68
N GLU A 94 7.42 12.11 -13.35
CA GLU A 94 6.54 11.19 -12.61
C GLU A 94 5.97 11.82 -11.32
N PRO A 95 4.87 11.27 -10.75
CA PRO A 95 4.34 11.71 -9.46
C PRO A 95 5.36 11.53 -8.35
N PHE A 96 5.40 12.49 -7.42
CA PHE A 96 6.32 12.44 -6.26
C PHE A 96 6.23 11.12 -5.47
N PHE A 97 5.01 10.59 -5.30
CA PHE A 97 4.79 9.34 -4.57
C PHE A 97 5.51 8.16 -5.21
N ILE A 98 5.59 8.11 -6.54
CA ILE A 98 6.31 7.06 -7.29
C ILE A 98 7.83 7.35 -7.22
N ALA A 99 8.25 8.57 -7.57
CA ALA A 99 9.64 8.99 -7.64
C ALA A 99 10.43 8.74 -6.34
N LYS A 100 9.79 8.89 -5.18
CA LYS A 100 10.47 8.78 -3.87
C LYS A 100 11.06 7.41 -3.58
N TYR A 101 10.60 6.35 -4.26
CA TYR A 101 11.10 4.99 -4.09
C TYR A 101 12.27 4.65 -5.03
N ASN A 102 12.65 5.54 -5.94
CA ASN A 102 13.85 5.39 -6.75
C ASN A 102 15.12 5.70 -5.90
N LYS A 103 15.78 4.67 -5.41
CA LYS A 103 16.96 4.78 -4.51
C LYS A 103 18.11 3.93 -5.01
N GLN A 104 19.30 4.55 -5.10
CA GLN A 104 20.51 3.85 -5.55
C GLN A 104 20.82 2.62 -4.67
N GLY A 105 20.75 2.74 -3.35
CA GLY A 105 20.99 1.61 -2.45
C GLY A 105 20.10 0.39 -2.72
N MET A 106 18.86 0.58 -3.18
CA MET A 106 18.00 -0.54 -3.60
C MET A 106 18.49 -1.13 -4.93
N SER A 107 18.91 -0.30 -5.88
CA SER A 107 19.53 -0.80 -7.13
C SER A 107 20.77 -1.64 -6.84
N ASP A 108 21.63 -1.17 -5.95
CA ASP A 108 22.87 -1.87 -5.57
C ASP A 108 22.56 -3.19 -4.87
N LEU A 109 21.56 -3.21 -3.97
CA LEU A 109 21.10 -4.43 -3.30
C LEU A 109 20.57 -5.45 -4.32
N ILE A 110 19.66 -5.04 -5.21
CA ILE A 110 19.08 -5.93 -6.22
C ILE A 110 20.17 -6.47 -7.13
N SER A 111 21.10 -5.63 -7.61
CA SER A 111 22.22 -6.04 -8.45
C SER A 111 23.12 -7.07 -7.75
N LYS A 112 23.40 -6.86 -6.46
CA LYS A 112 24.16 -7.82 -5.66
C LYS A 112 23.45 -9.17 -5.57
N LEU A 113 22.16 -9.18 -5.30
CA LEU A 113 21.35 -10.41 -5.21
C LEU A 113 21.33 -11.17 -6.53
N LEU A 114 21.13 -10.46 -7.66
CA LEU A 114 21.12 -11.04 -9.00
C LEU A 114 22.49 -11.62 -9.42
N ASN A 115 23.58 -11.02 -8.98
CA ASN A 115 24.92 -11.53 -9.25
C ASN A 115 25.30 -12.74 -8.38
N SER A 116 24.70 -12.86 -7.20
CA SER A 116 25.04 -13.93 -6.24
C SER A 116 24.07 -15.11 -6.28
N ASN A 117 22.94 -15.00 -6.97
CA ASN A 117 21.88 -16.02 -7.02
C ASN A 117 21.26 -16.09 -8.41
N SER A 118 20.77 -17.28 -8.78
CA SER A 118 19.93 -17.46 -9.97
C SER A 118 18.46 -17.41 -9.56
N PHE A 119 17.67 -16.55 -10.19
CA PHE A 119 16.24 -16.44 -9.96
C PHE A 119 15.46 -16.87 -11.21
N ASP A 120 14.39 -17.63 -11.01
CA ASP A 120 13.47 -18.05 -12.06
C ASP A 120 12.42 -16.96 -12.37
N LEU A 121 12.14 -16.12 -11.37
CA LEU A 121 11.12 -15.09 -11.43
C LEU A 121 11.49 -13.90 -10.55
N VAL A 122 11.24 -12.68 -11.03
CA VAL A 122 11.24 -11.47 -10.21
C VAL A 122 9.80 -10.95 -10.10
N GLN A 123 9.29 -10.88 -8.88
CA GLN A 123 7.99 -10.30 -8.57
C GLN A 123 8.18 -8.93 -7.92
N VAL A 124 7.61 -7.90 -8.55
CA VAL A 124 7.65 -6.52 -8.06
C VAL A 124 6.30 -6.17 -7.45
N GLU A 125 6.32 -5.80 -6.20
CA GLU A 125 5.13 -5.37 -5.45
C GLU A 125 4.99 -3.86 -5.50
N TYR A 126 3.85 -3.38 -5.92
CA TYR A 126 3.52 -1.98 -6.17
C TYR A 126 4.23 -1.35 -7.38
N ASN A 127 3.49 -0.54 -8.10
CA ASN A 127 3.98 0.25 -9.24
C ASN A 127 5.13 1.20 -8.89
N VAL A 128 5.23 1.64 -7.63
CA VAL A 128 6.31 2.52 -7.15
C VAL A 128 7.71 1.89 -7.20
N MET A 129 7.79 0.56 -7.31
CA MET A 129 9.06 -0.18 -7.40
C MET A 129 9.51 -0.45 -8.85
N HIS A 130 8.80 0.05 -9.85
CA HIS A 130 9.10 -0.16 -11.29
C HIS A 130 10.47 0.33 -11.75
N HIS A 131 11.11 1.22 -10.99
CA HIS A 131 12.40 1.82 -11.35
C HIS A 131 13.51 0.79 -11.52
N TYR A 132 13.38 -0.37 -10.89
CA TYR A 132 14.39 -1.42 -10.87
C TYR A 132 14.24 -2.46 -12.00
N ALA A 133 13.20 -2.36 -12.84
CA ALA A 133 12.90 -3.33 -13.89
C ALA A 133 14.06 -3.56 -14.87
N HIS A 134 14.87 -2.53 -15.14
CA HIS A 134 16.02 -2.60 -16.02
C HIS A 134 17.14 -3.53 -15.53
N LEU A 135 17.19 -3.83 -14.21
CA LEU A 135 18.23 -4.68 -13.62
C LEU A 135 18.03 -6.17 -13.91
N PHE A 136 16.82 -6.59 -14.24
CA PHE A 136 16.45 -8.00 -14.45
C PHE A 136 15.70 -8.23 -15.77
N ALA A 137 16.04 -7.47 -16.81
CA ALA A 137 15.39 -7.56 -18.13
C ALA A 137 15.46 -8.96 -18.79
N ASN A 138 16.42 -9.79 -18.40
CA ASN A 138 16.60 -11.15 -18.92
C ASN A 138 15.96 -12.23 -18.05
N ILE A 139 15.26 -11.85 -16.98
CA ILE A 139 14.60 -12.77 -16.06
C ILE A 139 13.09 -12.55 -16.19
N LYS A 140 12.30 -13.64 -16.19
CA LYS A 140 10.84 -13.51 -16.17
C LYS A 140 10.40 -12.62 -15.02
N SER A 141 9.50 -11.70 -15.32
CA SER A 141 9.10 -10.67 -14.36
C SER A 141 7.60 -10.42 -14.35
N LEU A 142 7.10 -10.14 -13.17
CA LEU A 142 5.73 -9.66 -13.01
C LEU A 142 5.66 -8.48 -12.03
N ILE A 143 4.67 -7.63 -12.23
CA ILE A 143 4.35 -6.53 -11.32
C ILE A 143 2.95 -6.68 -10.76
N VAL A 144 2.81 -6.46 -9.45
CA VAL A 144 1.52 -6.46 -8.75
C VAL A 144 1.10 -5.02 -8.48
N PHE A 145 0.00 -4.61 -9.08
CA PHE A 145 -0.65 -3.34 -8.79
C PHE A 145 -1.63 -3.53 -7.63
N HIS A 146 -1.25 -3.07 -6.44
CA HIS A 146 -2.17 -3.05 -5.30
C HIS A 146 -3.27 -2.01 -5.48
N ASP A 147 -2.92 -0.87 -6.10
CA ASP A 147 -3.81 0.19 -6.53
C ASP A 147 -3.31 0.75 -7.86
N VAL A 148 -4.22 1.25 -8.70
CA VAL A 148 -3.87 2.04 -9.87
C VAL A 148 -3.77 3.50 -9.44
N SER A 149 -2.57 4.07 -9.44
CA SER A 149 -2.30 5.42 -8.93
C SER A 149 -3.10 6.49 -9.67
N THR A 150 -3.30 6.34 -10.97
CA THR A 150 -4.11 7.25 -11.78
C THR A 150 -5.54 7.33 -11.24
N LYS A 151 -6.18 6.19 -10.93
CA LYS A 151 -7.54 6.12 -10.35
C LYS A 151 -7.61 6.82 -8.99
N MET A 152 -6.60 6.65 -8.14
CA MET A 152 -6.52 7.32 -6.85
C MET A 152 -6.43 8.85 -7.00
N TYR A 153 -5.57 9.33 -7.92
CA TYR A 153 -5.43 10.76 -8.16
C TYR A 153 -6.64 11.36 -8.89
N GLU A 154 -7.31 10.62 -9.76
CA GLU A 154 -8.55 11.02 -10.40
C GLU A 154 -9.62 11.36 -9.36
N SER A 155 -9.87 10.46 -8.43
CA SER A 155 -10.81 10.66 -7.33
C SER A 155 -10.44 11.88 -6.48
N GLY A 156 -9.15 12.07 -6.17
CA GLY A 156 -8.66 13.23 -5.43
C GLY A 156 -8.74 14.56 -6.22
N SER A 157 -8.63 14.52 -7.55
CA SER A 157 -8.72 15.71 -8.42
C SER A 157 -10.16 16.21 -8.51
N LEU A 158 -11.13 15.32 -8.48
CA LEU A 158 -12.56 15.66 -8.46
C LEU A 158 -12.96 16.43 -7.18
N ILE A 159 -12.21 16.27 -6.08
CA ILE A 159 -12.40 16.99 -4.82
C ILE A 159 -11.72 18.37 -4.83
N GLY A 160 -11.06 18.79 -5.92
CA GLY A 160 -10.60 20.17 -6.14
C GLY A 160 -9.17 20.48 -5.64
N LYS A 161 -8.35 19.49 -5.28
CA LYS A 161 -6.94 19.72 -4.90
C LYS A 161 -6.05 19.89 -6.14
N LYS A 162 -5.54 21.10 -6.41
CA LYS A 162 -4.66 21.40 -7.58
C LYS A 162 -3.43 20.47 -7.69
N SER A 163 -2.83 20.07 -6.56
CA SER A 163 -1.71 19.12 -6.53
C SER A 163 -2.09 17.75 -7.07
N ASN A 164 -3.33 17.31 -6.87
CA ASN A 164 -3.82 16.03 -7.35
C ASN A 164 -4.04 16.03 -8.87
N LYS A 165 -4.45 17.16 -9.47
CA LYS A 165 -4.60 17.27 -10.93
C LYS A 165 -3.29 17.03 -11.66
N ARG A 166 -2.19 17.65 -11.22
CA ARG A 166 -0.87 17.41 -11.81
C ARG A 166 -0.40 15.97 -11.61
N SER A 167 -0.56 15.42 -10.42
CA SER A 167 -0.20 14.02 -10.13
C SER A 167 -1.03 13.04 -10.95
N PHE A 168 -2.31 13.34 -11.20
CA PHE A 168 -3.18 12.58 -12.09
C PHE A 168 -2.64 12.55 -13.52
N GLU A 169 -2.34 13.70 -14.12
CA GLU A 169 -1.80 13.76 -15.48
C GLU A 169 -0.47 13.02 -15.62
N LEU A 170 0.42 13.17 -14.63
CA LEU A 170 1.69 12.45 -14.62
C LEU A 170 1.50 10.94 -14.46
N ALA A 171 0.65 10.49 -13.55
CA ALA A 171 0.35 9.08 -13.35
C ALA A 171 -0.26 8.47 -14.62
N LYS A 172 -1.24 9.15 -15.23
CA LYS A 172 -1.88 8.74 -16.48
C LYS A 172 -0.87 8.55 -17.62
N LYS A 173 0.13 9.44 -17.71
CA LYS A 173 1.18 9.37 -18.73
C LYS A 173 2.11 8.18 -18.59
N ILE A 174 2.41 7.76 -17.35
CA ILE A 174 3.48 6.79 -17.11
C ILE A 174 2.98 5.39 -16.72
N GLU A 175 1.75 5.25 -16.22
CA GLU A 175 1.34 4.02 -15.53
C GLU A 175 1.20 2.82 -16.48
N SER A 176 0.74 3.04 -17.72
CA SER A 176 0.78 2.00 -18.74
C SER A 176 2.22 1.61 -19.11
N ASN A 177 3.13 2.60 -19.20
CA ASN A 177 4.53 2.34 -19.47
C ASN A 177 5.19 1.55 -18.33
N ILE A 178 4.79 1.80 -17.08
CA ILE A 178 5.23 1.01 -15.93
C ILE A 178 4.80 -0.45 -16.10
N ALA A 179 3.52 -0.70 -16.35
CA ALA A 179 2.99 -2.03 -16.56
C ALA A 179 3.68 -2.77 -17.74
N ASN A 180 3.95 -2.05 -18.82
CA ASN A 180 4.55 -2.61 -20.03
C ASN A 180 6.05 -2.96 -19.92
N LYS A 181 6.72 -2.59 -18.82
CA LYS A 181 8.12 -3.00 -18.53
C LYS A 181 8.25 -4.46 -18.12
N PHE A 182 7.16 -5.11 -17.73
CA PHE A 182 7.14 -6.45 -17.16
C PHE A 182 6.53 -7.46 -18.14
N ASP A 183 6.82 -8.74 -17.96
CA ASP A 183 6.25 -9.80 -18.81
C ASP A 183 4.76 -10.02 -18.52
N SER A 184 4.38 -9.88 -17.26
CA SER A 184 3.00 -10.03 -16.79
C SER A 184 2.65 -9.00 -15.73
N VAL A 185 1.36 -8.73 -15.60
CA VAL A 185 0.80 -7.81 -14.62
C VAL A 185 -0.24 -8.54 -13.77
N VAL A 186 -0.26 -8.25 -12.49
CA VAL A 186 -1.31 -8.68 -11.55
C VAL A 186 -2.04 -7.45 -11.03
N THR A 187 -3.36 -7.53 -10.99
CA THR A 187 -4.23 -6.55 -10.30
C THR A 187 -5.08 -7.27 -9.26
N LEU A 188 -5.47 -6.57 -8.21
CA LEU A 188 -6.31 -7.14 -7.15
C LEU A 188 -7.81 -7.12 -7.52
N THR A 189 -8.22 -6.26 -8.45
CA THR A 189 -9.61 -6.10 -8.86
C THR A 189 -9.80 -6.12 -10.37
N LYS A 190 -11.02 -6.41 -10.82
CA LYS A 190 -11.41 -6.32 -12.24
C LYS A 190 -11.40 -4.88 -12.74
N GLU A 191 -11.76 -3.94 -11.86
CA GLU A 191 -11.79 -2.52 -12.13
C GLU A 191 -10.39 -2.00 -12.45
N ASP A 192 -9.38 -2.38 -11.66
CA ASP A 192 -7.99 -1.97 -11.87
C ASP A 192 -7.43 -2.55 -13.16
N LYS A 193 -7.73 -3.82 -13.46
CA LYS A 193 -7.42 -4.41 -14.78
C LYS A 193 -8.01 -3.58 -15.92
N SER A 194 -9.29 -3.28 -15.85
CA SER A 194 -9.99 -2.52 -16.89
C SER A 194 -9.40 -1.12 -17.04
N TYR A 195 -8.99 -0.52 -15.92
CA TYR A 195 -8.37 0.80 -15.91
C TYR A 195 -6.99 0.79 -16.57
N LEU A 196 -6.13 -0.19 -16.25
CA LEU A 196 -4.81 -0.34 -16.88
C LEU A 196 -4.92 -0.60 -18.40
N ILE A 197 -5.91 -1.38 -18.85
CA ILE A 197 -6.17 -1.58 -20.28
C ILE A 197 -6.54 -0.25 -20.94
N LYS A 198 -7.42 0.55 -20.34
CA LYS A 198 -7.78 1.89 -20.84
C LYS A 198 -6.59 2.85 -20.91
N LEU A 199 -5.63 2.69 -20.01
CA LEU A 199 -4.39 3.48 -20.02
C LEU A 199 -3.37 3.01 -21.08
N GLY A 200 -3.62 1.87 -21.78
CA GLY A 200 -2.75 1.35 -22.83
C GLY A 200 -1.79 0.24 -22.39
N CYS A 201 -2.09 -0.45 -21.29
CA CYS A 201 -1.35 -1.67 -20.93
C CYS A 201 -1.64 -2.77 -21.97
N ASN A 202 -0.58 -3.30 -22.61
CA ASN A 202 -0.66 -4.35 -23.64
C ASN A 202 -0.18 -5.72 -23.13
N LYS A 203 0.16 -5.82 -21.85
CA LYS A 203 0.61 -7.07 -21.24
C LYS A 203 -0.56 -7.91 -20.75
N LYS A 204 -0.31 -9.21 -20.56
CA LYS A 204 -1.29 -10.11 -19.92
C LYS A 204 -1.52 -9.68 -18.49
N ILE A 205 -2.77 -9.34 -18.15
CA ILE A 205 -3.16 -8.93 -16.81
C ILE A 205 -3.97 -10.05 -16.15
N HIS A 206 -3.45 -10.56 -15.05
CA HIS A 206 -4.11 -11.52 -14.16
C HIS A 206 -4.83 -10.77 -13.04
N ILE A 207 -5.98 -11.28 -12.61
CA ILE A 207 -6.70 -10.77 -11.45
C ILE A 207 -6.50 -11.77 -10.32
N ILE A 208 -5.82 -11.35 -9.26
CA ILE A 208 -5.60 -12.16 -8.06
C ILE A 208 -6.08 -11.33 -6.86
N PRO A 209 -7.32 -11.54 -6.40
CA PRO A 209 -7.84 -10.81 -5.26
C PRO A 209 -7.10 -11.17 -3.97
N PRO A 210 -7.07 -10.25 -2.98
CA PRO A 210 -6.48 -10.54 -1.68
C PRO A 210 -7.12 -11.76 -1.03
N GLN A 211 -6.30 -12.67 -0.53
CA GLN A 211 -6.80 -13.76 0.30
C GLN A 211 -7.20 -13.22 1.67
N ILE A 212 -8.44 -13.48 2.05
CA ILE A 212 -8.98 -13.17 3.38
C ILE A 212 -9.07 -14.47 4.15
N LYS A 213 -8.41 -14.55 5.32
CA LYS A 213 -8.56 -15.68 6.21
C LYS A 213 -10.01 -15.67 6.75
N TYR A 214 -10.77 -16.70 6.40
CA TYR A 214 -12.08 -16.88 6.98
C TYR A 214 -11.91 -17.28 8.45
N ILE A 215 -12.43 -16.47 9.35
CA ILE A 215 -12.50 -16.81 10.78
C ILE A 215 -13.95 -17.16 11.04
N GLU A 216 -14.18 -18.42 11.34
CA GLU A 216 -15.48 -18.90 11.79
C GLU A 216 -15.72 -18.37 13.21
N LYS A 217 -16.27 -17.15 13.29
CA LYS A 217 -16.75 -16.61 14.58
C LYS A 217 -18.20 -17.07 14.77
N THR A 218 -18.48 -17.68 15.89
CA THR A 218 -19.84 -17.95 16.32
C THR A 218 -20.59 -16.62 16.43
N LEU A 219 -21.77 -16.57 15.79
CA LEU A 219 -22.63 -15.36 15.68
C LEU A 219 -23.23 -14.92 17.02
N GLN A 220 -22.68 -15.36 18.17
CA GLN A 220 -23.32 -15.24 19.48
C GLN A 220 -23.33 -13.84 20.07
N ASP A 221 -22.53 -12.89 19.54
CA ASP A 221 -22.35 -11.57 20.17
C ASP A 221 -22.67 -10.39 19.28
N LYS A 222 -23.64 -10.52 18.37
CA LYS A 222 -24.10 -9.37 17.59
C LYS A 222 -24.90 -8.44 18.47
N ILE A 223 -24.48 -7.20 18.57
CA ILE A 223 -25.27 -6.13 19.21
C ILE A 223 -26.39 -5.74 18.22
N PRO A 224 -27.67 -5.95 18.59
CA PRO A 224 -28.80 -5.53 17.75
C PRO A 224 -28.73 -4.02 17.46
N ASN A 225 -29.24 -3.63 16.29
CA ASN A 225 -29.33 -2.21 15.89
C ASN A 225 -27.99 -1.46 15.98
N SER A 226 -26.88 -2.13 15.63
CA SER A 226 -25.57 -1.50 15.63
C SER A 226 -24.91 -1.52 14.25
N ILE A 227 -24.17 -0.45 13.95
CA ILE A 227 -23.29 -0.30 12.79
C ILE A 227 -21.87 -0.11 13.32
N CYS A 228 -20.89 -0.71 12.68
CA CYS A 228 -19.50 -0.52 13.02
C CYS A 228 -18.72 0.04 11.83
N PHE A 229 -17.92 1.08 12.05
CA PHE A 229 -16.94 1.61 11.13
C PHE A 229 -15.54 1.37 11.67
N VAL A 230 -14.68 0.73 10.88
CA VAL A 230 -13.28 0.46 11.27
C VAL A 230 -12.35 1.15 10.28
N GLY A 231 -11.43 1.99 10.78
CA GLY A 231 -10.47 2.66 9.91
C GLY A 231 -9.43 3.49 10.64
N SER A 232 -8.28 3.72 10.02
CA SER A 232 -7.25 4.63 10.54
C SER A 232 -7.55 6.06 10.05
N PHE A 233 -7.65 7.01 10.97
CA PHE A 233 -8.06 8.40 10.70
C PHE A 233 -6.90 9.33 10.31
N ASN A 234 -5.71 8.80 10.13
CA ASN A 234 -4.65 9.49 9.39
C ASN A 234 -4.90 9.49 7.87
N ARG A 235 -5.96 8.80 7.41
CA ARG A 235 -6.39 8.72 6.00
C ARG A 235 -7.65 9.56 5.79
N GLU A 236 -7.53 10.59 4.96
CA GLU A 236 -8.65 11.50 4.63
C GLU A 236 -9.92 10.77 4.14
N PRO A 237 -9.86 9.70 3.31
CA PRO A 237 -11.06 8.96 2.92
C PRO A 237 -11.85 8.37 4.10
N ASN A 238 -11.18 7.94 5.17
CA ASN A 238 -11.84 7.40 6.35
C ASN A 238 -12.52 8.50 7.18
N ILE A 239 -11.89 9.67 7.26
CA ILE A 239 -12.48 10.86 7.89
C ILE A 239 -13.76 11.25 7.14
N ASN A 240 -13.68 11.39 5.82
CA ASN A 240 -14.82 11.76 4.97
C ASN A 240 -15.94 10.73 5.05
N ALA A 241 -15.62 9.42 5.11
CA ALA A 241 -16.62 8.37 5.24
C ALA A 241 -17.40 8.49 6.54
N VAL A 242 -16.72 8.73 7.67
CA VAL A 242 -17.40 8.94 8.96
C VAL A 242 -18.24 10.21 8.94
N GLU A 243 -17.76 11.31 8.36
CA GLU A 243 -18.54 12.55 8.21
C GLU A 243 -19.81 12.30 7.38
N ILE A 244 -19.71 11.55 6.27
CA ILE A 244 -20.90 11.19 5.46
C ILE A 244 -21.87 10.32 6.25
N ILE A 245 -21.36 9.33 7.01
CA ILE A 245 -22.22 8.48 7.84
C ILE A 245 -22.97 9.35 8.86
N ILE A 246 -22.29 10.25 9.56
CA ILE A 246 -22.87 11.10 10.61
C ILE A 246 -23.86 12.12 10.02
N ASP A 247 -23.47 12.79 8.93
CA ASP A 247 -24.22 13.95 8.42
C ASP A 247 -25.33 13.55 7.45
N SER A 248 -25.13 12.45 6.69
CA SER A 248 -26.01 12.13 5.57
C SER A 248 -26.74 10.78 5.71
N ILE A 249 -26.25 9.85 6.52
CA ILE A 249 -26.88 8.53 6.67
C ILE A 249 -27.61 8.42 8.01
N LEU A 250 -26.92 8.69 9.09
CA LEU A 250 -27.44 8.51 10.45
C LEU A 250 -28.75 9.28 10.71
N PRO A 251 -28.99 10.50 10.18
CA PRO A 251 -30.24 11.22 10.36
C PRO A 251 -31.46 10.56 9.69
N HIS A 252 -31.21 9.74 8.66
CA HIS A 252 -32.26 9.14 7.83
C HIS A 252 -32.56 7.67 8.13
N ILE A 253 -31.87 7.06 9.11
CA ILE A 253 -32.10 5.68 9.55
C ILE A 253 -32.73 5.64 10.92
N ASN A 254 -33.24 4.45 11.31
CA ASN A 254 -33.90 4.24 12.60
C ASN A 254 -33.04 4.81 13.77
N LYS A 255 -33.70 5.58 14.65
CA LYS A 255 -33.07 6.24 15.79
C LYS A 255 -32.48 5.29 16.83
N GLU A 256 -32.94 4.04 16.87
CA GLU A 256 -32.38 2.99 17.73
C GLU A 256 -31.03 2.47 17.26
N ILE A 257 -30.63 2.77 16.02
CA ILE A 257 -29.34 2.33 15.48
C ILE A 257 -28.22 3.17 16.08
N THR A 258 -27.22 2.48 16.63
CA THR A 258 -26.00 3.08 17.16
C THR A 258 -24.83 2.85 16.20
N LEU A 259 -23.88 3.81 16.13
CA LEU A 259 -22.66 3.73 15.36
C LEU A 259 -21.47 3.60 16.29
N SER A 260 -20.72 2.51 16.19
CA SER A 260 -19.43 2.34 16.83
C SER A 260 -18.31 2.63 15.82
N ILE A 261 -17.37 3.49 16.20
CA ILE A 261 -16.23 3.89 15.37
C ILE A 261 -14.97 3.37 16.03
N VAL A 262 -14.20 2.54 15.30
CA VAL A 262 -12.96 1.92 15.78
C VAL A 262 -11.79 2.39 14.91
N GLY A 263 -10.69 2.78 15.55
CA GLY A 263 -9.48 3.16 14.84
C GLY A 263 -8.61 4.15 15.59
N LYS A 264 -7.44 4.46 15.06
CA LYS A 264 -6.47 5.39 15.65
C LYS A 264 -6.40 6.71 14.88
N ASP A 265 -5.75 7.68 15.52
CA ASP A 265 -5.41 8.99 14.92
C ASP A 265 -6.64 9.85 14.53
N MET A 266 -7.74 9.76 15.31
CA MET A 266 -8.94 10.58 15.09
C MET A 266 -8.60 12.07 15.25
N PRO A 267 -8.91 12.92 14.25
CA PRO A 267 -8.72 14.37 14.37
C PRO A 267 -9.60 14.95 15.50
N THR A 268 -9.03 15.86 16.28
CA THR A 268 -9.74 16.49 17.41
C THR A 268 -11.09 17.09 17.03
N LYS A 269 -11.17 17.74 15.87
CA LYS A 269 -12.40 18.33 15.35
C LYS A 269 -13.50 17.29 15.15
N LEU A 270 -13.15 16.12 14.56
CA LEU A 270 -14.11 15.04 14.34
C LEU A 270 -14.48 14.35 15.64
N ALA A 271 -13.52 14.13 16.54
CA ALA A 271 -13.78 13.59 17.87
C ALA A 271 -14.75 14.48 18.67
N SER A 272 -14.55 15.79 18.67
CA SER A 272 -15.47 16.74 19.32
C SER A 272 -16.89 16.71 18.72
N LYS A 273 -16.99 16.54 17.40
CA LYS A 273 -18.29 16.39 16.71
C LYS A 273 -19.00 15.12 17.15
N ILE A 274 -18.28 14.00 17.22
CA ILE A 274 -18.80 12.68 17.62
C ILE A 274 -19.30 12.71 19.06
N ASN A 275 -18.55 13.31 19.98
CA ASN A 275 -18.90 13.37 21.41
C ASN A 275 -20.22 14.11 21.70
N ASN A 276 -20.74 14.88 20.76
CA ASN A 276 -22.02 15.57 20.86
C ASN A 276 -23.20 14.77 20.26
N LEU A 277 -22.98 13.50 19.90
CA LEU A 277 -24.00 12.65 19.25
C LEU A 277 -24.30 11.42 20.11
N ASP A 278 -25.52 11.35 20.64
CA ASP A 278 -25.95 10.28 21.58
C ASP A 278 -25.86 8.86 20.99
N ARG A 279 -25.85 8.73 19.67
CA ARG A 279 -25.88 7.44 18.96
C ARG A 279 -24.52 7.04 18.39
N VAL A 280 -23.44 7.79 18.67
CA VAL A 280 -22.12 7.56 18.06
C VAL A 280 -21.08 7.36 19.16
N ASN A 281 -20.39 6.22 19.12
CA ASN A 281 -19.36 5.88 20.09
C ASN A 281 -18.01 5.75 19.39
N TYR A 282 -17.02 6.56 19.77
CA TYR A 282 -15.65 6.38 19.37
C TYR A 282 -14.91 5.52 20.38
N LEU A 283 -14.50 4.32 19.99
CA LEU A 283 -13.88 3.31 20.85
C LEU A 283 -12.34 3.37 20.83
N GLY A 284 -11.77 4.24 20.00
CA GLY A 284 -10.32 4.26 19.83
C GLY A 284 -9.77 3.06 19.07
N PHE A 285 -8.49 2.77 19.26
CA PHE A 285 -7.83 1.59 18.70
C PHE A 285 -8.08 0.38 19.59
N ILE A 286 -8.59 -0.69 19.03
CA ILE A 286 -8.81 -1.98 19.72
C ILE A 286 -7.76 -2.95 19.17
N ASN A 287 -7.02 -3.59 20.09
CA ASN A 287 -6.19 -4.75 19.76
C ASN A 287 -7.08 -5.99 19.72
N ASP A 288 -6.90 -6.85 18.70
CA ASP A 288 -7.52 -8.17 18.65
C ASP A 288 -6.96 -9.10 19.74
#